data_d9572656306294631d42dd2c8ee44baa
#
_entry.id   d9572656306294631d42dd2c8ee44baa
#
_cell.length_a   1.000
_cell.length_b   1.000
_cell.length_c   1.000
_cell.angle_alpha   90.00
_cell.angle_beta   90.00
_cell.angle_gamma   90.00
#
_symmetry.space_group_name_H-M   'P 1'
#
loop_
_entity.id
_entity.type
_entity.pdbx_description
1 polymer ?
#
loop_
_entity_poly.entity_id
_entity_poly.type
_entity_poly.pdbx_seq_one_letter_code
_entity_poly.pdbx_strand_id
1 'polypeptide(L)'
;MYTHSTAKQLAHLSRKIDKGIVYQFGDGTFQTNLMEYYKAQIPYLTAPRTAQDLWEELGFTWSTTNRKADVVVAGHYLENTMDIVPRLKEIYARGKVNSYIMIACTTGLSQGYLSIQPNFWLNLEQNNDMDIVYMSISDGRSQHHVSVDSSKEMYKHSQLTELTHKFVECREMITNITIKKKSTKELVCPQ
;
A
#
# COMPACT_ATOMS: atom_id res chain seq x y z
N MET A 1 1.07 8.90 4.86
CA MET A 1 0.37 8.85 6.18
C MET A 1 0.09 7.39 6.55
N TYR A 2 0.32 7.01 7.80
CA TYR A 2 0.02 5.68 8.33
C TYR A 2 -1.36 5.69 8.98
N THR A 3 -2.26 4.85 8.49
CA THR A 3 -3.67 4.77 8.89
C THR A 3 -3.97 3.40 9.55
N HIS A 4 -5.19 3.19 10.02
CA HIS A 4 -5.65 1.87 10.50
C HIS A 4 -5.50 0.77 9.45
N SER A 5 -5.82 1.05 8.20
CA SER A 5 -5.68 0.07 7.12
C SER A 5 -4.22 -0.27 6.82
N THR A 6 -3.31 0.70 6.99
CA THR A 6 -1.87 0.47 6.88
C THR A 6 -1.36 -0.50 7.95
N ALA A 7 -1.92 -0.49 9.16
CA ALA A 7 -1.53 -1.44 10.21
C ALA A 7 -1.79 -2.90 9.81
N LYS A 8 -2.95 -3.18 9.19
CA LYS A 8 -3.26 -4.53 8.67
C LYS A 8 -2.34 -4.92 7.53
N GLN A 9 -2.04 -3.97 6.63
CA GLN A 9 -1.11 -4.17 5.53
C GLN A 9 0.31 -4.49 6.04
N LEU A 10 0.80 -3.75 7.06
CA LEU A 10 2.08 -4.01 7.71
C LEU A 10 2.10 -5.36 8.43
N ALA A 11 1.04 -5.72 9.16
CA ALA A 11 0.92 -7.01 9.80
C ALA A 11 0.95 -8.17 8.79
N HIS A 12 0.36 -7.99 7.61
CA HIS A 12 0.46 -8.96 6.52
C HIS A 12 1.90 -9.04 5.98
N LEU A 13 2.55 -7.90 5.77
CA LEU A 13 3.91 -7.83 5.25
C LEU A 13 4.94 -8.42 6.22
N SER A 14 4.83 -8.14 7.53
CA SER A 14 5.76 -8.64 8.56
C SER A 14 5.78 -10.17 8.69
N ARG A 15 4.76 -10.85 8.16
CA ARG A 15 4.73 -12.33 8.03
C ARG A 15 5.46 -12.84 6.79
N LYS A 16 5.81 -11.97 5.86
CA LYS A 16 6.44 -12.33 4.58
C LYS A 16 7.93 -12.00 4.55
N ILE A 17 8.32 -10.95 5.28
CA ILE A 17 9.69 -10.46 5.36
C ILE A 17 9.91 -9.82 6.74
N ASP A 18 11.02 -10.15 7.39
CA ASP A 18 11.34 -9.75 8.77
C ASP A 18 12.50 -8.75 8.87
N LYS A 19 13.18 -8.48 7.77
CA LYS A 19 14.33 -7.55 7.71
C LYS A 19 14.60 -7.08 6.30
N GLY A 20 15.34 -6.00 6.17
CA GLY A 20 15.76 -5.44 4.88
C GLY A 20 15.87 -3.93 4.94
N ILE A 21 16.00 -3.31 3.77
CA ILE A 21 16.05 -1.86 3.62
C ILE A 21 14.64 -1.39 3.25
N VAL A 22 14.11 -0.43 4.01
CA VAL A 22 12.86 0.25 3.67
C VAL A 22 13.16 1.65 3.13
N TYR A 23 12.47 2.02 2.07
CA TYR A 23 12.48 3.37 1.51
C TYR A 23 11.05 3.91 1.40
N GLN A 24 10.85 5.15 1.82
CA GLN A 24 9.53 5.77 1.79
C GLN A 24 9.50 6.98 0.86
N PHE A 25 8.45 7.01 0.03
CA PHE A 25 8.05 8.17 -0.75
C PHE A 25 7.03 9.00 0.01
N GLY A 26 7.13 10.33 -0.13
CA GLY A 26 6.17 11.26 0.44
C GLY A 26 6.28 11.41 1.95
N ASP A 27 5.21 11.94 2.54
CA ASP A 27 5.14 12.21 3.98
C ASP A 27 4.97 10.91 4.79
N GLY A 28 5.95 10.68 5.68
CA GLY A 28 5.97 9.56 6.62
C GLY A 28 5.23 9.81 7.92
N THR A 29 4.26 10.71 7.94
CA THR A 29 3.54 11.03 9.18
C THR A 29 2.91 9.77 9.79
N PHE A 30 3.34 9.47 11.01
CA PHE A 30 2.81 8.42 11.85
C PHE A 30 1.93 9.02 12.94
N GLN A 31 0.71 8.56 13.03
CA GLN A 31 -0.24 9.05 14.04
C GLN A 31 -0.13 8.21 15.32
N THR A 32 0.45 8.78 16.36
CA THR A 32 0.65 8.10 17.65
C THR A 32 -0.65 7.69 18.36
N ASN A 33 -1.76 8.36 18.08
CA ASN A 33 -3.07 7.97 18.57
C ASN A 33 -3.60 6.64 18.01
N LEU A 34 -2.98 6.11 16.95
CA LEU A 34 -3.28 4.79 16.38
C LEU A 34 -2.44 3.65 16.99
N MET A 35 -1.56 3.95 17.94
CA MET A 35 -0.61 2.99 18.49
C MET A 35 -1.26 1.71 19.01
N GLU A 36 -2.33 1.83 19.79
CA GLU A 36 -3.02 0.67 20.33
C GLU A 36 -3.60 -0.22 19.23
N TYR A 37 -4.07 0.39 18.13
CA TYR A 37 -4.54 -0.37 16.98
C TYR A 37 -3.39 -1.08 16.27
N TYR A 38 -2.21 -0.42 16.12
CA TYR A 38 -1.03 -1.06 15.55
C TYR A 38 -0.55 -2.23 16.41
N LYS A 39 -0.51 -2.08 17.74
CA LYS A 39 -0.17 -3.16 18.67
C LYS A 39 -1.14 -4.33 18.61
N ALA A 40 -2.43 -4.07 18.42
CA ALA A 40 -3.43 -5.13 18.23
C ALA A 40 -3.18 -5.96 16.97
N GLN A 41 -2.60 -5.38 15.92
CA GLN A 41 -2.25 -6.08 14.69
C GLN A 41 -0.82 -6.68 14.73
N ILE A 42 0.09 -6.05 15.45
CA ILE A 42 1.52 -6.36 15.54
C ILE A 42 1.91 -6.28 17.03
N PRO A 43 1.68 -7.36 17.81
CA PRO A 43 1.75 -7.32 19.28
C PRO A 43 3.14 -7.03 19.87
N TYR A 44 4.21 -7.20 19.10
CA TYR A 44 5.58 -6.96 19.57
C TYR A 44 6.06 -5.51 19.41
N LEU A 45 5.23 -4.62 18.84
CA LEU A 45 5.56 -3.20 18.82
C LEU A 45 5.58 -2.61 20.22
N THR A 46 6.59 -1.82 20.52
CA THR A 46 6.75 -1.16 21.82
C THR A 46 6.04 0.19 21.86
N ALA A 47 6.63 1.22 21.30
CA ALA A 47 6.00 2.54 21.22
C ALA A 47 6.64 3.44 20.15
N PRO A 48 6.64 3.05 18.85
CA PRO A 48 7.22 3.89 17.80
C PRO A 48 6.51 5.25 17.76
N ARG A 49 7.29 6.31 17.60
CA ARG A 49 6.80 7.68 17.52
C ARG A 49 6.81 8.22 16.10
N THR A 50 7.64 7.65 15.26
CA THR A 50 7.82 8.02 13.86
C THR A 50 7.63 6.80 12.96
N ALA A 51 7.49 7.04 11.66
CA ALA A 51 7.49 5.95 10.68
C ALA A 51 8.84 5.21 10.68
N GLN A 52 9.95 5.91 10.88
CA GLN A 52 11.27 5.31 10.99
C GLN A 52 11.33 4.35 12.18
N ASP A 53 10.94 4.82 13.39
CA ASP A 53 10.92 3.97 14.59
C ASP A 53 10.08 2.71 14.37
N LEU A 54 8.91 2.87 13.73
CA LEU A 54 8.01 1.76 13.41
C LEU A 54 8.72 0.70 12.54
N TRP A 55 9.42 1.12 11.49
CA TRP A 55 10.12 0.20 10.62
C TRP A 55 11.35 -0.43 11.29
N GLU A 56 12.06 0.33 12.13
CA GLU A 56 13.19 -0.18 12.90
C GLU A 56 12.74 -1.21 13.95
N GLU A 57 11.63 -1.00 14.63
CA GLU A 57 11.02 -2.00 15.53
C GLU A 57 10.56 -3.27 14.77
N LEU A 58 10.20 -3.15 13.49
CA LEU A 58 9.89 -4.28 12.62
C LEU A 58 11.16 -5.00 12.07
N GLY A 59 12.37 -4.55 12.44
CA GLY A 59 13.63 -5.16 12.01
C GLY A 59 14.19 -4.61 10.70
N PHE A 60 13.63 -3.53 10.15
CA PHE A 60 14.09 -2.93 8.90
C PHE A 60 15.07 -1.79 9.12
N THR A 61 15.96 -1.58 8.16
CA THR A 61 16.85 -0.41 8.11
C THR A 61 16.19 0.69 7.29
N TRP A 62 15.94 1.82 7.89
CA TRP A 62 15.40 2.99 7.18
C TRP A 62 16.44 3.60 6.25
N SER A 63 16.06 3.86 4.99
CA SER A 63 16.95 4.44 3.99
C SER A 63 16.47 5.81 3.53
N THR A 64 17.36 6.79 3.58
CA THR A 64 17.18 8.13 3.00
C THR A 64 17.91 8.28 1.66
N THR A 65 18.63 7.25 1.22
CA THR A 65 19.45 7.28 0.00
C THR A 65 18.72 6.70 -1.20
N ASN A 66 19.23 6.98 -2.40
CA ASN A 66 18.70 6.46 -3.66
C ASN A 66 18.97 4.96 -3.92
N ARG A 67 19.33 4.19 -2.89
CA ARG A 67 19.54 2.74 -3.02
C ARG A 67 18.22 2.01 -3.23
N LYS A 68 18.28 0.90 -3.97
CA LYS A 68 17.13 0.00 -4.09
C LYS A 68 16.79 -0.64 -2.76
N ALA A 69 15.50 -0.72 -2.46
CA ALA A 69 14.98 -1.19 -1.19
C ALA A 69 14.32 -2.57 -1.29
N ASP A 70 14.25 -3.26 -0.16
CA ASP A 70 13.50 -4.52 -0.01
C ASP A 70 12.02 -4.26 0.22
N VAL A 71 11.71 -3.10 0.82
CA VAL A 71 10.34 -2.58 0.96
C VAL A 71 10.32 -1.12 0.51
N VAL A 72 9.37 -0.80 -0.35
CA VAL A 72 9.09 0.57 -0.80
C VAL A 72 7.72 0.97 -0.31
N VAL A 73 7.60 2.11 0.34
CA VAL A 73 6.34 2.65 0.89
C VAL A 73 5.96 3.92 0.15
N ALA A 74 4.74 3.99 -0.34
CA ALA A 74 4.18 5.16 -1.02
C ALA A 74 2.75 5.42 -0.52
N GLY A 75 2.66 5.92 0.71
CA GLY A 75 1.38 6.29 1.31
C GLY A 75 0.93 7.66 0.85
N HIS A 76 -0.24 7.74 0.22
CA HIS A 76 -0.83 8.99 -0.26
C HIS A 76 0.09 9.85 -1.14
N TYR A 77 0.94 9.20 -1.92
CA TYR A 77 1.92 9.86 -2.79
C TYR A 77 1.43 10.04 -4.22
N LEU A 78 0.62 9.09 -4.71
CA LEU A 78 0.17 9.08 -6.11
C LEU A 78 -0.95 10.09 -6.38
N GLU A 79 -1.88 10.26 -5.45
CA GLU A 79 -3.04 11.15 -5.65
C GLU A 79 -2.69 12.63 -5.68
N ASN A 80 -1.51 13.01 -5.23
CA ASN A 80 -1.02 14.41 -5.22
C ASN A 80 -0.31 14.81 -6.52
N THR A 81 -0.46 14.04 -7.59
CA THR A 81 0.11 14.33 -8.91
C THR A 81 -0.95 14.26 -9.99
N MET A 82 -0.82 15.08 -11.04
CA MET A 82 -1.68 14.99 -12.22
C MET A 82 -1.32 13.83 -13.14
N ASP A 83 -0.09 13.36 -13.08
CA ASP A 83 0.39 12.23 -13.86
C ASP A 83 0.96 11.15 -12.94
N ILE A 84 0.19 10.07 -12.78
CA ILE A 84 0.57 8.96 -11.91
C ILE A 84 1.62 8.04 -12.54
N VAL A 85 1.70 8.01 -13.88
CA VAL A 85 2.54 7.04 -14.58
C VAL A 85 4.02 7.22 -14.27
N PRO A 86 4.63 8.40 -14.38
CA PRO A 86 6.02 8.62 -13.99
C PRO A 86 6.26 8.30 -12.51
N ARG A 87 5.35 8.69 -11.63
CA ARG A 87 5.47 8.44 -10.19
C ARG A 87 5.39 6.97 -9.84
N LEU A 88 4.50 6.24 -10.48
CA LEU A 88 4.37 4.80 -10.28
C LEU A 88 5.60 4.06 -10.80
N LYS A 89 6.14 4.47 -11.95
CA LYS A 89 7.42 3.94 -12.47
C LYS A 89 8.59 4.22 -11.53
N GLU A 90 8.67 5.42 -10.96
CA GLU A 90 9.68 5.79 -9.97
C GLU A 90 9.61 4.90 -8.72
N ILE A 91 8.40 4.72 -8.15
CA ILE A 91 8.16 3.83 -7.01
C ILE A 91 8.59 2.40 -7.35
N TYR A 92 8.17 1.88 -8.51
CA TYR A 92 8.48 0.53 -8.95
C TYR A 92 9.98 0.33 -9.19
N ALA A 93 10.65 1.31 -9.77
CA ALA A 93 12.09 1.27 -10.01
C ALA A 93 12.91 1.27 -8.72
N ARG A 94 12.38 1.82 -7.63
CA ARG A 94 13.04 1.85 -6.32
C ARG A 94 13.16 0.47 -5.67
N GLY A 95 12.22 -0.42 -5.96
CA GLY A 95 12.25 -1.79 -5.42
C GLY A 95 13.29 -2.68 -6.11
N LYS A 96 13.95 -3.54 -5.33
CA LYS A 96 14.74 -4.68 -5.83
C LYS A 96 13.82 -5.70 -6.50
N VAL A 97 14.38 -6.69 -7.19
CA VAL A 97 13.64 -7.92 -7.52
C VAL A 97 13.29 -8.65 -6.22
N ASN A 98 12.09 -9.19 -6.14
CA ASN A 98 11.47 -9.79 -4.96
C ASN A 98 11.15 -8.80 -3.81
N SER A 99 11.28 -7.49 -4.03
CA SER A 99 10.85 -6.48 -3.07
C SER A 99 9.33 -6.40 -2.97
N TYR A 100 8.88 -5.83 -1.86
CA TYR A 100 7.48 -5.48 -1.64
C TYR A 100 7.30 -3.98 -1.80
N ILE A 101 6.23 -3.59 -2.49
CA ILE A 101 5.86 -2.19 -2.73
C ILE A 101 4.50 -1.97 -2.10
N MET A 102 4.47 -1.19 -1.03
CA MET A 102 3.24 -0.82 -0.31
C MET A 102 2.74 0.51 -0.81
N ILE A 103 1.52 0.55 -1.30
CA ILE A 103 0.86 1.76 -1.78
C ILE A 103 -0.45 1.92 -1.02
N ALA A 104 -0.69 3.12 -0.52
CA ALA A 104 -2.00 3.56 -0.05
C ALA A 104 -2.41 4.76 -0.88
N CYS A 105 -3.57 4.71 -1.49
CA CYS A 105 -4.10 5.80 -2.32
C CYS A 105 -5.60 5.94 -2.16
N THR A 106 -6.09 7.14 -2.41
CA THR A 106 -7.51 7.45 -2.39
C THR A 106 -8.22 6.87 -3.60
N THR A 107 -9.38 6.29 -3.39
CA THR A 107 -10.20 5.63 -4.43
C THR A 107 -11.56 6.30 -4.62
N GLY A 108 -11.97 7.18 -3.72
CA GLY A 108 -13.26 7.90 -3.74
C GLY A 108 -13.15 9.38 -4.09
N LEU A 109 -14.26 10.09 -4.00
CA LEU A 109 -14.38 11.54 -4.23
C LEU A 109 -13.73 12.33 -3.09
N SER A 110 -12.43 12.23 -2.89
CA SER A 110 -11.76 12.93 -1.81
C SER A 110 -10.67 13.88 -2.30
N GLN A 111 -9.92 14.42 -1.38
CA GLN A 111 -9.07 15.61 -1.46
C GLN A 111 -7.83 15.51 -2.39
N GLY A 112 -7.72 14.49 -3.25
CA GLY A 112 -6.62 14.36 -4.21
C GLY A 112 -6.98 14.80 -5.62
N TYR A 113 -5.98 15.04 -6.47
CA TYR A 113 -6.18 15.32 -7.89
C TYR A 113 -6.71 14.11 -8.66
N LEU A 114 -6.46 12.90 -8.18
CA LEU A 114 -6.80 11.64 -8.85
C LEU A 114 -7.40 10.62 -7.90
N SER A 115 -8.42 9.93 -8.38
CA SER A 115 -8.98 8.73 -7.76
C SER A 115 -8.55 7.50 -8.56
N ILE A 116 -7.83 6.59 -7.91
CA ILE A 116 -7.29 5.38 -8.57
C ILE A 116 -8.22 4.21 -8.25
N GLN A 117 -8.94 3.75 -9.25
CA GLN A 117 -9.87 2.64 -9.10
C GLN A 117 -9.16 1.30 -8.87
N PRO A 118 -9.74 0.37 -8.10
CA PRO A 118 -9.15 -0.95 -7.85
C PRO A 118 -8.81 -1.73 -9.12
N ASN A 119 -9.63 -1.62 -10.16
CA ASN A 119 -9.40 -2.26 -11.45
C ASN A 119 -8.09 -1.83 -12.13
N PHE A 120 -7.63 -0.61 -11.89
CA PHE A 120 -6.32 -0.17 -12.39
C PHE A 120 -5.20 -1.09 -11.90
N TRP A 121 -5.23 -1.47 -10.64
CA TRP A 121 -4.20 -2.33 -10.03
C TRP A 121 -4.22 -3.75 -10.57
N LEU A 122 -5.43 -4.29 -10.81
CA LEU A 122 -5.59 -5.61 -11.41
C LEU A 122 -5.07 -5.65 -12.85
N ASN A 123 -5.38 -4.60 -13.63
CA ASN A 123 -4.84 -4.46 -14.98
C ASN A 123 -3.30 -4.27 -14.97
N LEU A 124 -2.79 -3.56 -13.96
CA LEU A 124 -1.35 -3.39 -13.79
C LEU A 124 -0.66 -4.73 -13.53
N GLU A 125 -1.21 -5.60 -12.66
CA GLU A 125 -0.71 -6.95 -12.41
C GLU A 125 -0.72 -7.81 -13.67
N GLN A 126 -1.80 -7.78 -14.45
CA GLN A 126 -1.93 -8.57 -15.67
C GLN A 126 -0.90 -8.22 -16.75
N ASN A 127 -0.50 -6.95 -16.81
CA ASN A 127 0.43 -6.44 -17.82
C ASN A 127 1.89 -6.44 -17.37
N ASN A 128 2.18 -6.84 -16.13
CA ASN A 128 3.51 -6.76 -15.58
C ASN A 128 3.91 -8.04 -14.84
N ASP A 129 5.22 -8.23 -14.70
CA ASP A 129 5.81 -9.35 -13.97
C ASP A 129 5.87 -9.03 -12.47
N MET A 130 4.68 -9.03 -11.84
CA MET A 130 4.47 -8.75 -10.42
C MET A 130 3.27 -9.55 -9.88
N ASP A 131 3.14 -9.63 -8.55
CA ASP A 131 1.95 -10.14 -7.88
C ASP A 131 1.38 -9.10 -6.93
N ILE A 132 0.07 -8.93 -6.92
CA ILE A 132 -0.62 -8.26 -5.83
C ILE A 132 -0.79 -9.28 -4.70
N VAL A 133 0.00 -9.12 -3.63
CA VAL A 133 0.00 -10.03 -2.47
C VAL A 133 -0.92 -9.59 -1.34
N TYR A 134 -1.40 -8.36 -1.40
CA TYR A 134 -2.38 -7.79 -0.50
C TYR A 134 -3.12 -6.66 -1.19
N MET A 135 -4.44 -6.64 -1.09
CA MET A 135 -5.26 -5.50 -1.46
C MET A 135 -6.41 -5.37 -0.47
N SER A 136 -6.67 -4.17 -0.04
CA SER A 136 -7.84 -3.86 0.78
C SER A 136 -8.41 -2.50 0.43
N ILE A 137 -9.70 -2.38 0.59
CA ILE A 137 -10.43 -1.12 0.50
C ILE A 137 -11.03 -0.83 1.87
N SER A 138 -10.84 0.38 2.36
CA SER A 138 -11.39 0.81 3.64
C SER A 138 -12.01 2.20 3.50
N ASP A 139 -13.01 2.49 4.31
CA ASP A 139 -13.35 3.87 4.59
C ASP A 139 -12.20 4.53 5.37
N GLY A 140 -11.97 5.80 5.21
CA GLY A 140 -10.89 6.52 5.92
C GLY A 140 -10.99 6.44 7.45
N ARG A 141 -12.08 5.88 7.99
CA ARG A 141 -12.37 5.72 9.42
C ARG A 141 -12.22 4.28 9.91
N SER A 142 -11.80 3.35 9.07
CA SER A 142 -11.52 1.93 9.39
C SER A 142 -12.69 1.06 9.84
N GLN A 143 -13.91 1.52 9.77
CA GLN A 143 -15.08 0.71 10.18
C GLN A 143 -15.43 -0.36 9.15
N HIS A 144 -15.19 -0.10 7.87
CA HIS A 144 -15.39 -1.05 6.80
C HIS A 144 -14.07 -1.36 6.11
N HIS A 145 -13.62 -2.58 6.27
CA HIS A 145 -12.39 -3.06 5.68
C HIS A 145 -12.66 -4.37 4.95
N VAL A 146 -12.37 -4.40 3.67
CA VAL A 146 -12.46 -5.60 2.86
C VAL A 146 -11.06 -5.93 2.37
N SER A 147 -10.53 -7.05 2.83
CA SER A 147 -9.32 -7.64 2.28
C SER A 147 -9.67 -8.42 1.04
N VAL A 148 -8.92 -8.19 -0.01
CA VAL A 148 -8.94 -9.02 -1.20
C VAL A 148 -7.75 -9.95 -1.08
N ASP A 149 -8.01 -11.25 -0.86
CA ASP A 149 -6.94 -12.23 -0.84
C ASP A 149 -6.44 -12.46 -2.28
N SER A 150 -5.13 -12.61 -2.44
CA SER A 150 -4.44 -12.75 -3.72
C SER A 150 -4.72 -14.08 -4.46
N SER A 151 -5.62 -14.92 -3.96
CA SER A 151 -6.09 -16.07 -4.72
C SER A 151 -6.85 -15.57 -5.94
N LYS A 152 -6.32 -15.85 -7.12
CA LYS A 152 -6.82 -15.39 -8.45
C LYS A 152 -8.31 -15.63 -8.71
N GLU A 153 -9.01 -16.35 -7.85
CA GLU A 153 -10.43 -16.63 -7.94
C GLU A 153 -11.32 -15.53 -7.32
N MET A 154 -10.78 -14.66 -6.47
CA MET A 154 -11.57 -13.63 -5.76
C MET A 154 -11.84 -12.37 -6.57
N TYR A 155 -11.15 -12.17 -7.67
CA TYR A 155 -11.34 -10.99 -8.53
C TYR A 155 -12.49 -11.13 -9.53
N LYS A 156 -13.55 -11.81 -9.18
CA LYS A 156 -14.76 -11.78 -10.03
C LYS A 156 -15.33 -10.36 -10.00
N HIS A 157 -15.57 -9.82 -11.17
CA HIS A 157 -16.09 -8.46 -11.38
C HIS A 157 -17.32 -8.15 -10.48
N SER A 158 -18.14 -9.17 -10.17
CA SER A 158 -19.27 -9.06 -9.26
C SER A 158 -18.90 -8.67 -7.81
N GLN A 159 -17.75 -9.12 -7.31
CA GLN A 159 -17.34 -8.81 -5.92
C GLN A 159 -16.78 -7.39 -5.80
N LEU A 160 -16.02 -6.91 -6.79
CA LEU A 160 -15.60 -5.53 -6.86
C LEU A 160 -16.79 -4.57 -6.99
N THR A 161 -17.81 -4.94 -7.76
CA THR A 161 -19.05 -4.17 -7.91
C THR A 161 -19.83 -4.13 -6.59
N GLU A 162 -19.94 -5.25 -5.89
CA GLU A 162 -20.58 -5.31 -4.57
C GLU A 162 -19.84 -4.46 -3.52
N LEU A 163 -18.49 -4.48 -3.56
CA LEU A 163 -17.65 -3.64 -2.71
C LEU A 163 -17.85 -2.15 -3.02
N THR A 164 -17.90 -1.80 -4.30
CA THR A 164 -18.13 -0.41 -4.72
C THR A 164 -19.49 0.08 -4.23
N HIS A 165 -20.53 -0.75 -4.28
CA HIS A 165 -21.86 -0.40 -3.77
C HIS A 165 -21.90 -0.21 -2.26
N LYS A 166 -21.18 -1.01 -1.47
CA LYS A 166 -21.10 -0.85 -0.01
C LYS A 166 -20.43 0.46 0.43
N PHE A 167 -19.59 1.04 -0.43
CA PHE A 167 -18.84 2.26 -0.14
C PHE A 167 -19.36 3.51 -0.86
N VAL A 168 -20.48 3.43 -1.58
CA VAL A 168 -21.06 4.58 -2.33
C VAL A 168 -21.33 5.79 -1.43
N GLU A 169 -21.60 5.58 -0.14
CA GLU A 169 -21.85 6.66 0.81
C GLU A 169 -20.57 7.16 1.52
N CYS A 170 -19.43 6.52 1.30
CA CYS A 170 -18.17 6.91 1.94
C CYS A 170 -17.51 8.04 1.17
N ARG A 171 -17.30 9.17 1.84
CA ARG A 171 -16.61 10.34 1.25
C ARG A 171 -15.13 10.10 1.00
N GLU A 172 -14.52 9.19 1.72
CA GLU A 172 -13.11 8.83 1.59
C GLU A 172 -12.96 7.31 1.57
N MET A 173 -12.55 6.79 0.44
CA MET A 173 -12.11 5.39 0.33
C MET A 173 -10.61 5.35 0.10
N ILE A 174 -9.95 4.46 0.82
CA ILE A 174 -8.52 4.22 0.70
C ILE A 174 -8.30 2.80 0.21
N THR A 175 -7.60 2.66 -0.89
CA THR A 175 -7.10 1.37 -1.36
C THR A 175 -5.67 1.20 -0.89
N ASN A 176 -5.41 0.11 -0.17
CA ASN A 176 -4.08 -0.30 0.26
C ASN A 176 -3.67 -1.52 -0.54
N ILE A 177 -2.50 -1.44 -1.16
CA ILE A 177 -1.98 -2.49 -2.04
C ILE A 177 -0.56 -2.81 -1.65
N THR A 178 -0.23 -4.11 -1.61
CA THR A 178 1.16 -4.57 -1.56
C THR A 178 1.44 -5.38 -2.81
N ILE A 179 2.40 -4.92 -3.58
CA ILE A 179 2.88 -5.57 -4.80
C ILE A 179 4.19 -6.28 -4.48
N LYS A 180 4.36 -7.52 -4.92
CA LYS A 180 5.64 -8.21 -4.98
C LYS A 180 6.22 -8.08 -6.39
N LYS A 181 7.33 -7.37 -6.51
CA LYS A 181 8.05 -7.19 -7.77
C LYS A 181 8.83 -8.46 -8.14
N LYS A 182 8.64 -9.01 -9.34
CA LYS A 182 9.28 -10.27 -9.76
C LYS A 182 10.46 -10.09 -10.70
N SER A 183 10.55 -8.96 -11.40
CA SER A 183 11.61 -8.76 -12.40
C SER A 183 12.17 -7.35 -12.41
N THR A 184 13.21 -7.15 -13.22
CA THR A 184 13.81 -5.82 -13.48
C THR A 184 13.14 -5.08 -14.63
N LYS A 185 12.15 -5.67 -15.29
CA LYS A 185 11.46 -5.03 -16.41
C LYS A 185 10.82 -3.71 -15.97
N GLU A 186 10.78 -2.76 -16.87
CA GLU A 186 10.07 -1.51 -16.64
C GLU A 186 8.57 -1.76 -16.49
N LEU A 187 7.94 -0.93 -15.67
CA LEU A 187 6.51 -0.99 -15.45
C LEU A 187 5.76 -0.50 -16.69
N VAL A 188 4.84 -1.32 -17.18
CA VAL A 188 3.89 -0.97 -18.24
C VAL A 188 2.56 -0.56 -17.58
N CYS A 189 2.19 0.70 -17.69
CA CYS A 189 0.92 1.17 -17.16
C CYS A 189 -0.22 0.92 -18.16
N PRO A 190 -1.40 0.52 -17.68
CA PRO A 190 -2.60 0.43 -18.53
C PRO A 190 -2.88 1.79 -19.19
N GLN A 191 -3.29 1.74 -20.44
CA GLN A 191 -3.74 2.92 -21.19
C GLN A 191 -5.19 3.25 -20.84
#